data_9a3f22f7aa9bb58215f7ef3df117ad62
#
_entry.id   9a3f22f7aa9bb58215f7ef3df117ad62
#
_cell.length_a   1.000
_cell.length_b   1.000
_cell.length_c   1.000
_cell.angle_alpha   90.00
_cell.angle_beta   90.00
_cell.angle_gamma   90.00
#
_symmetry.space_group_name_H-M   'P 1'
#
loop_
_entity.id
_entity.type
_entity.pdbx_description
1 polymer ?
#
loop_
_entity_poly.entity_id
_entity_poly.type
_entity_poly.pdbx_seq_one_letter_code
_entity_poly.pdbx_strand_id
1 'polypeptide(L)'
;MDIYMHGDYEVVRDPDLCIACRVCERQCANEVHWYDEAAGKMKAYSDKCVNCHRCVCLCPTHALKIVRSDDTYKINANWDNTTINEVYKQANTGGVLLSSMGNPKPYPVFWDKMLVNASQVTNPPIDPLREPMETKVWLGKRTVKIERDEKGKLKNTLAPQLELSVPVMFSAMSYGSISYNAHESLARAAEELGIYYNTGEGGLHKDFYKYGKNTIVQVASGRFGVFRDYLETAAAIEIKMGQGAKPGIGGHLPGAKISEDVSQTRMIPRGVDAISPAPHHDIYSIEDLRQLVYSLKEATAYKKPIIVKVAAVHNVAAIASGIARSGADIIAIDGYRGGT
;
A
#
# COMPACT_ATOMS: atom_id res chain seq x y z
N MET A 1 0.03 37.14 -4.35
CA MET A 1 -1.08 37.15 -3.37
C MET A 1 -0.89 35.87 -2.54
N ASP A 2 -0.38 36.03 -1.33
CA ASP A 2 -0.20 34.87 -0.46
C ASP A 2 -1.57 34.37 -0.04
N ILE A 3 -1.94 33.19 -0.49
CA ILE A 3 -3.18 32.54 -0.09
C ILE A 3 -2.94 32.01 1.33
N TYR A 4 -3.65 32.60 2.30
CA TYR A 4 -3.62 32.12 3.67
C TYR A 4 -4.27 30.73 3.72
N MET A 5 -3.50 29.74 4.15
CA MET A 5 -3.97 28.39 4.36
C MET A 5 -4.00 28.12 5.87
N HIS A 6 -5.13 27.63 6.36
CA HIS A 6 -5.20 27.16 7.74
C HIS A 6 -4.39 25.87 7.88
N GLY A 7 -3.50 25.84 8.86
CA GLY A 7 -2.81 24.62 9.24
C GLY A 7 -3.74 23.66 9.98
N ASP A 8 -3.55 22.37 9.81
CA ASP A 8 -4.29 21.35 10.56
C ASP A 8 -3.94 21.32 12.04
N TYR A 9 -2.78 21.90 12.38
CA TYR A 9 -2.22 21.88 13.73
C TYR A 9 -1.71 23.24 14.13
N GLU A 10 -1.80 23.52 15.43
CA GLU A 10 -1.27 24.72 16.05
C GLU A 10 -0.13 24.34 17.01
N VAL A 11 0.94 25.13 16.95
CA VAL A 11 2.06 25.01 17.87
C VAL A 11 1.81 25.94 19.06
N VAL A 12 1.39 25.37 20.16
CA VAL A 12 1.20 26.08 21.40
C VAL A 12 2.52 26.10 22.19
N ARG A 13 2.99 27.29 22.53
CA ARG A 13 4.22 27.50 23.30
C ARG A 13 3.91 28.20 24.60
N ASP A 14 4.32 27.59 25.69
CA ASP A 14 4.27 28.21 27.01
C ASP A 14 5.43 29.23 27.12
N PRO A 15 5.14 30.53 27.24
CA PRO A 15 6.16 31.57 27.31
C PRO A 15 6.99 31.50 28.58
N ASP A 16 6.43 31.00 29.67
CA ASP A 16 7.08 30.98 31.00
C ASP A 16 8.08 29.83 31.10
N LEU A 17 7.83 28.74 30.35
CA LEU A 17 8.72 27.57 30.24
C LEU A 17 9.74 27.72 29.12
N CYS A 18 9.51 28.58 28.15
CA CYS A 18 10.37 28.70 26.97
C CYS A 18 11.63 29.52 27.24
N ILE A 19 12.77 28.89 27.30
CA ILE A 19 14.10 29.50 27.47
C ILE A 19 14.77 29.97 26.18
N ALA A 20 14.06 30.01 25.08
CA ALA A 20 14.55 30.44 23.76
C ALA A 20 15.83 29.71 23.26
N CYS A 21 16.03 28.45 23.66
CA CYS A 21 17.24 27.65 23.33
C CYS A 21 17.39 27.28 21.86
N ARG A 22 16.42 27.57 21.01
CA ARG A 22 16.39 27.33 19.55
C ARG A 22 16.52 25.85 19.14
N VAL A 23 16.36 24.90 20.05
CA VAL A 23 16.38 23.46 19.72
C VAL A 23 15.27 23.11 18.74
N CYS A 24 14.05 23.60 18.97
CA CYS A 24 12.89 23.36 18.11
C CYS A 24 13.11 23.87 16.67
N GLU A 25 13.78 25.03 16.50
CA GLU A 25 14.14 25.60 15.21
C GLU A 25 15.14 24.69 14.46
N ARG A 26 16.24 24.34 15.12
CA ARG A 26 17.27 23.48 14.52
C ARG A 26 16.82 22.06 14.17
N GLN A 27 15.79 21.58 14.88
CA GLN A 27 15.31 20.19 14.72
C GLN A 27 14.08 20.07 13.83
N CYS A 28 13.48 21.16 13.40
CA CYS A 28 12.30 21.14 12.54
C CYS A 28 12.68 21.09 11.08
N ALA A 29 12.40 19.98 10.42
CA ALA A 29 12.64 19.81 8.97
C ALA A 29 11.68 20.65 8.11
N ASN A 30 10.57 21.14 8.69
CA ASN A 30 9.55 21.91 7.96
C ASN A 30 9.63 23.41 8.26
N GLU A 31 10.70 23.89 8.88
CA GLU A 31 10.93 25.30 9.19
C GLU A 31 9.76 25.99 9.91
N VAL A 32 9.10 25.24 10.79
CA VAL A 32 7.96 25.75 11.56
C VAL A 32 8.41 26.79 12.59
N HIS A 33 9.54 26.58 13.24
CA HIS A 33 10.01 27.41 14.34
C HIS A 33 11.10 28.37 13.89
N TRP A 34 11.02 29.61 14.37
CA TRP A 34 12.02 30.62 14.12
C TRP A 34 12.21 31.53 15.33
N TYR A 35 13.37 32.11 15.46
CA TYR A 35 13.67 33.05 16.51
C TYR A 35 13.48 34.50 16.03
N ASP A 36 12.61 35.23 16.69
CA ASP A 36 12.38 36.66 16.43
C ASP A 36 13.43 37.45 17.21
N GLU A 37 14.45 37.92 16.51
CA GLU A 37 15.55 38.73 17.08
C GLU A 37 15.03 40.04 17.73
N ALA A 38 14.02 40.67 17.13
CA ALA A 38 13.47 41.94 17.62
C ALA A 38 12.64 41.75 18.89
N ALA A 39 11.92 40.63 18.98
CA ALA A 39 11.09 40.32 20.15
C ALA A 39 11.84 39.49 21.21
N GLY A 40 13.03 38.96 20.90
CA GLY A 40 13.79 38.08 21.76
C GLY A 40 13.07 36.75 22.06
N LYS A 41 12.21 36.29 21.20
CA LYS A 41 11.31 35.15 21.44
C LYS A 41 11.24 34.17 20.28
N MET A 42 11.01 32.93 20.64
CA MET A 42 10.68 31.89 19.64
C MET A 42 9.25 32.07 19.14
N LYS A 43 9.08 32.02 17.82
CA LYS A 43 7.78 32.02 17.12
C LYS A 43 7.59 30.75 16.29
N ALA A 44 6.41 30.55 15.77
CA ALA A 44 6.09 29.40 14.91
C ALA A 44 5.14 29.77 13.78
N TYR A 45 5.37 29.19 12.60
CA TYR A 45 4.43 29.13 11.48
C TYR A 45 3.64 27.83 11.59
N SER A 46 2.51 27.86 12.28
CA SER A 46 1.70 26.67 12.57
C SER A 46 1.16 25.99 11.29
N ASP A 47 0.92 26.78 10.25
CA ASP A 47 0.51 26.31 8.92
C ASP A 47 1.49 25.32 8.25
N LYS A 48 2.76 25.38 8.63
CA LYS A 48 3.80 24.44 8.17
C LYS A 48 3.90 23.17 9.03
N CYS A 49 3.16 23.08 10.14
CA CYS A 49 3.30 21.98 11.09
C CYS A 49 2.65 20.68 10.57
N VAL A 50 3.41 19.60 10.56
CA VAL A 50 2.96 18.26 10.14
C VAL A 50 2.75 17.28 11.31
N ASN A 51 2.65 17.80 12.53
CA ASN A 51 2.38 17.00 13.74
C ASN A 51 3.37 15.85 14.03
N CYS A 52 4.64 16.03 13.67
CA CYS A 52 5.66 14.99 13.90
C CYS A 52 6.14 14.89 15.35
N HIS A 53 5.76 15.80 16.22
CA HIS A 53 6.10 15.89 17.66
C HIS A 53 7.60 16.00 17.99
N ARG A 54 8.49 16.06 17.03
CA ARG A 54 9.94 16.10 17.27
C ARG A 54 10.35 17.28 18.15
N CYS A 55 9.79 18.46 17.92
CA CYS A 55 10.05 19.65 18.72
C CYS A 55 9.52 19.51 20.15
N VAL A 56 8.42 18.80 20.36
CA VAL A 56 7.84 18.53 21.69
C VAL A 56 8.75 17.60 22.47
N CYS A 57 9.17 16.49 21.86
CA CYS A 57 10.03 15.49 22.51
C CYS A 57 11.43 16.02 22.86
N LEU A 58 11.96 16.94 22.05
CA LEU A 58 13.31 17.49 22.22
C LEU A 58 13.33 18.82 22.99
N CYS A 59 12.17 19.34 23.40
CA CYS A 59 12.12 20.56 24.20
C CYS A 59 12.61 20.31 25.62
N PRO A 60 13.74 20.90 26.08
CA PRO A 60 14.33 20.60 27.38
C PRO A 60 13.46 21.04 28.55
N THR A 61 12.56 21.99 28.32
CA THR A 61 11.68 22.55 29.33
C THR A 61 10.21 22.19 29.16
N HIS A 62 9.91 21.30 28.17
CA HIS A 62 8.55 20.89 27.84
C HIS A 62 7.57 22.05 27.53
N ALA A 63 8.10 23.16 27.03
CA ALA A 63 7.35 24.37 26.71
C ALA A 63 6.43 24.24 25.47
N LEU A 64 6.45 23.13 24.76
CA LEU A 64 5.75 22.96 23.49
C LEU A 64 4.67 21.90 23.57
N LYS A 65 3.53 22.23 22.98
CA LYS A 65 2.45 21.28 22.66
C LYS A 65 2.03 21.50 21.22
N ILE A 66 1.59 20.44 20.55
CA ILE A 66 0.92 20.52 19.25
C ILE A 66 -0.52 20.10 19.49
N VAL A 67 -1.43 20.97 19.13
CA VAL A 67 -2.88 20.76 19.22
C VAL A 67 -3.48 20.81 17.82
N ARG A 68 -4.68 20.31 17.66
CA ARG A 68 -5.43 20.51 16.44
C ARG A 68 -5.84 21.98 16.33
N SER A 69 -5.71 22.58 15.14
CA SER A 69 -6.15 23.94 14.91
C SER A 69 -7.67 24.04 15.05
N ASP A 70 -8.14 25.04 15.77
CA ASP A 70 -9.56 25.37 15.83
C ASP A 70 -10.01 26.23 14.64
N ASP A 71 -9.06 26.74 13.85
CA ASP A 71 -9.34 27.46 12.61
C ASP A 71 -9.96 26.53 11.57
N THR A 72 -11.17 26.85 11.17
CA THR A 72 -11.94 26.00 10.28
C THR A 72 -12.44 26.77 9.06
N TYR A 73 -12.40 26.11 7.91
CA TYR A 73 -13.12 26.59 6.75
C TYR A 73 -14.64 26.40 6.95
N LYS A 74 -15.43 27.04 6.11
CA LYS A 74 -16.86 26.77 6.06
C LYS A 74 -17.12 25.39 5.51
N ILE A 75 -17.16 24.41 6.38
CA ILE A 75 -17.34 22.99 6.03
C ILE A 75 -18.79 22.61 5.76
N ASN A 76 -18.98 21.52 5.04
CA ASN A 76 -20.27 20.88 4.82
C ASN A 76 -20.11 19.34 4.78
N ALA A 77 -21.17 18.61 4.46
CA ALA A 77 -21.17 17.14 4.43
C ALA A 77 -20.16 16.53 3.45
N ASN A 78 -19.82 17.24 2.35
CA ASN A 78 -18.91 16.76 1.32
C ASN A 78 -17.48 17.34 1.47
N TRP A 79 -17.34 18.48 2.10
CA TRP A 79 -16.11 19.26 2.19
C TRP A 79 -15.74 19.49 3.64
N ASP A 80 -14.84 18.72 4.16
CA ASP A 80 -14.22 18.93 5.46
C ASP A 80 -12.96 19.81 5.36
N ASN A 81 -12.44 20.25 6.49
CA ASN A 81 -11.25 21.11 6.54
C ASN A 81 -10.05 20.52 5.84
N THR A 82 -9.83 19.21 5.97
CA THR A 82 -8.71 18.52 5.34
C THR A 82 -8.82 18.56 3.83
N THR A 83 -10.00 18.23 3.30
CA THR A 83 -10.27 18.23 1.86
C THR A 83 -10.10 19.64 1.28
N ILE A 84 -10.65 20.66 1.95
CA ILE A 84 -10.52 22.05 1.52
C ILE A 84 -9.05 22.48 1.51
N ASN A 85 -8.30 22.16 2.57
CA ASN A 85 -6.88 22.47 2.67
C ASN A 85 -6.04 21.81 1.57
N GLU A 86 -6.34 20.56 1.24
CA GLU A 86 -5.66 19.86 0.14
C GLU A 86 -5.96 20.49 -1.23
N VAL A 87 -7.18 20.94 -1.45
CA VAL A 87 -7.54 21.68 -2.68
C VAL A 87 -6.76 22.99 -2.78
N TYR A 88 -6.65 23.74 -1.67
CA TYR A 88 -5.83 24.96 -1.64
C TYR A 88 -4.36 24.68 -1.90
N LYS A 89 -3.80 23.64 -1.28
CA LYS A 89 -2.41 23.22 -1.53
C LYS A 89 -2.17 22.88 -3.00
N GLN A 90 -3.05 22.09 -3.60
CA GLN A 90 -2.96 21.71 -5.01
C GLN A 90 -3.06 22.94 -5.93
N ALA A 91 -4.00 23.84 -5.66
CA ALA A 91 -4.15 25.07 -6.42
C ALA A 91 -2.91 25.97 -6.32
N ASN A 92 -2.33 26.11 -5.12
CA ASN A 92 -1.16 26.93 -4.87
C ASN A 92 0.13 26.37 -5.47
N THR A 93 0.26 25.05 -5.52
CA THR A 93 1.45 24.36 -6.04
C THR A 93 1.35 23.98 -7.52
N GLY A 94 0.29 24.36 -8.21
CA GLY A 94 0.07 23.98 -9.60
C GLY A 94 -0.30 22.50 -9.78
N GLY A 95 -0.86 21.87 -8.77
CA GLY A 95 -1.28 20.47 -8.80
C GLY A 95 -0.22 19.48 -8.34
N VAL A 96 0.94 19.94 -7.87
CA VAL A 96 1.96 19.06 -7.31
C VAL A 96 1.48 18.53 -5.95
N LEU A 97 1.33 17.21 -5.86
CA LEU A 97 1.00 16.55 -4.61
C LEU A 97 2.28 16.36 -3.77
N LEU A 98 2.38 17.09 -2.69
CA LEU A 98 3.55 17.05 -1.78
C LEU A 98 3.41 16.00 -0.67
N SER A 99 2.23 15.41 -0.51
CA SER A 99 1.93 14.45 0.54
C SER A 99 1.19 13.23 0.00
N SER A 100 1.14 12.16 0.83
CA SER A 100 0.34 10.98 0.54
C SER A 100 -1.14 11.33 0.38
N MET A 101 -1.80 10.69 -0.57
CA MET A 101 -3.25 10.75 -0.75
C MET A 101 -4.02 9.86 0.23
N GLY A 102 -3.40 9.42 1.32
CA GLY A 102 -4.02 8.63 2.36
C GLY A 102 -5.25 9.33 2.95
N ASN A 103 -6.23 8.53 3.38
CA ASN A 103 -7.44 9.07 3.98
C ASN A 103 -7.16 9.52 5.41
N PRO A 104 -7.29 10.82 5.74
CA PRO A 104 -7.04 11.36 7.07
C PRO A 104 -8.16 11.08 8.07
N LYS A 105 -9.34 10.62 7.61
CA LYS A 105 -10.49 10.39 8.48
C LYS A 105 -10.23 9.23 9.45
N PRO A 106 -10.56 9.38 10.73
CA PRO A 106 -10.48 8.29 11.68
C PRO A 106 -11.41 7.15 11.26
N TYR A 107 -11.04 5.93 11.54
CA TYR A 107 -11.82 4.75 11.22
C TYR A 107 -11.83 3.75 12.38
N PRO A 108 -12.86 2.94 12.47
CA PRO A 108 -12.90 1.88 13.48
C PRO A 108 -11.79 0.85 13.24
N VAL A 109 -11.31 0.24 14.30
CA VAL A 109 -10.43 -0.91 14.23
C VAL A 109 -11.24 -2.08 13.68
N PHE A 110 -11.00 -2.43 12.41
CA PHE A 110 -11.77 -3.50 11.75
C PHE A 110 -11.46 -4.88 12.29
N TRP A 111 -10.26 -5.10 12.82
CA TRP A 111 -9.85 -6.36 13.44
C TRP A 111 -10.77 -6.77 14.58
N ASP A 112 -11.22 -5.82 15.41
CA ASP A 112 -12.16 -6.06 16.50
C ASP A 112 -13.56 -6.50 16.04
N LYS A 113 -13.83 -6.37 14.73
CA LYS A 113 -15.11 -6.74 14.12
C LYS A 113 -15.00 -7.98 13.23
N MET A 114 -13.82 -8.55 13.10
CA MET A 114 -13.62 -9.78 12.35
C MET A 114 -13.98 -10.98 13.22
N LEU A 115 -14.85 -11.82 12.70
CA LEU A 115 -15.12 -13.15 13.24
C LEU A 115 -14.51 -14.18 12.32
N VAL A 116 -13.53 -14.93 12.81
CA VAL A 116 -12.93 -16.03 12.07
C VAL A 116 -13.61 -17.33 12.51
N ASN A 117 -14.39 -17.93 11.61
CA ASN A 117 -14.96 -19.24 11.81
C ASN A 117 -13.98 -20.29 11.29
N ALA A 118 -13.14 -20.80 12.17
CA ALA A 118 -12.20 -21.84 11.84
C ALA A 118 -12.76 -23.23 12.10
N SER A 119 -12.34 -24.20 11.30
CA SER A 119 -12.65 -25.60 11.55
C SER A 119 -11.85 -26.11 12.73
N GLN A 120 -12.47 -26.94 13.56
CA GLN A 120 -11.78 -27.66 14.62
C GLN A 120 -11.19 -28.96 14.07
N VAL A 121 -10.05 -29.37 14.62
CA VAL A 121 -9.35 -30.60 14.21
C VAL A 121 -10.07 -31.85 14.73
N THR A 122 -10.66 -31.75 15.91
CA THR A 122 -11.41 -32.85 16.56
C THR A 122 -12.92 -32.64 16.49
N ASN A 123 -13.66 -33.75 16.41
CA ASN A 123 -15.11 -33.72 16.37
C ASN A 123 -15.67 -34.88 17.24
N PRO A 124 -16.40 -34.66 18.35
CA PRO A 124 -16.72 -33.32 18.90
C PRO A 124 -15.51 -32.65 19.56
N PRO A 125 -15.50 -31.30 19.66
CA PRO A 125 -14.42 -30.58 20.32
C PRO A 125 -14.40 -30.90 21.82
N ILE A 126 -13.20 -31.13 22.35
CA ILE A 126 -13.02 -31.46 23.78
C ILE A 126 -12.84 -30.18 24.60
N ASP A 127 -12.01 -29.27 24.11
CA ASP A 127 -11.71 -28.00 24.77
C ASP A 127 -11.40 -26.93 23.70
N PRO A 128 -12.33 -25.98 23.44
CA PRO A 128 -12.13 -24.97 22.37
C PRO A 128 -10.97 -24.00 22.63
N LEU A 129 -10.43 -23.95 23.85
CA LEU A 129 -9.26 -23.13 24.18
C LEU A 129 -7.93 -23.83 23.96
N ARG A 130 -7.92 -25.16 23.84
CA ARG A 130 -6.74 -26.00 23.74
C ARG A 130 -6.63 -26.77 22.44
N GLU A 131 -7.75 -26.92 21.73
CA GLU A 131 -7.76 -27.63 20.46
C GLU A 131 -7.17 -26.76 19.34
N PRO A 132 -6.30 -27.32 18.50
CA PRO A 132 -5.85 -26.62 17.32
C PRO A 132 -7.04 -26.30 16.41
N MET A 133 -7.08 -25.09 15.89
CA MET A 133 -8.10 -24.68 14.92
C MET A 133 -7.48 -24.65 13.52
N GLU A 134 -8.21 -25.16 12.54
CA GLU A 134 -7.78 -25.08 11.14
C GLU A 134 -8.17 -23.70 10.57
N THR A 135 -7.17 -22.87 10.36
CA THR A 135 -7.33 -21.50 9.82
C THR A 135 -6.88 -21.40 8.37
N LYS A 136 -6.39 -22.49 7.79
CA LYS A 136 -5.92 -22.51 6.41
C LYS A 136 -6.99 -22.12 5.41
N VAL A 137 -6.60 -21.33 4.44
CA VAL A 137 -7.44 -20.97 3.29
C VAL A 137 -6.67 -21.15 2.00
N TRP A 138 -7.41 -21.45 0.94
CA TRP A 138 -6.87 -21.58 -0.42
C TRP A 138 -7.51 -20.51 -1.30
N LEU A 139 -6.67 -19.75 -1.99
CA LEU A 139 -7.09 -18.76 -2.97
C LEU A 139 -6.73 -19.23 -4.38
N GLY A 140 -7.71 -19.22 -5.27
CA GLY A 140 -7.51 -19.63 -6.66
C GLY A 140 -8.79 -20.05 -7.34
N LYS A 141 -8.68 -20.44 -8.59
CA LYS A 141 -9.83 -20.87 -9.38
C LYS A 141 -10.27 -22.27 -8.94
N ARG A 142 -11.57 -22.41 -8.71
CA ARG A 142 -12.16 -23.73 -8.44
C ARG A 142 -11.93 -24.66 -9.64
N THR A 143 -11.41 -25.85 -9.37
CA THR A 143 -11.26 -26.91 -10.39
C THR A 143 -12.65 -27.38 -10.82
N VAL A 144 -12.92 -27.33 -12.12
CA VAL A 144 -14.25 -27.66 -12.69
C VAL A 144 -14.56 -29.15 -12.53
N LYS A 145 -13.56 -30.00 -12.74
CA LYS A 145 -13.71 -31.46 -12.66
C LYS A 145 -12.51 -32.06 -11.96
N ILE A 146 -12.76 -32.90 -10.99
CA ILE A 146 -11.74 -33.73 -10.31
C ILE A 146 -11.89 -35.14 -10.78
N GLU A 147 -10.89 -35.64 -11.51
CA GLU A 147 -10.86 -37.02 -11.99
C GLU A 147 -9.90 -37.85 -11.15
N ARG A 148 -10.35 -39.01 -10.73
CA ARG A 148 -9.54 -39.94 -9.94
C ARG A 148 -9.46 -41.28 -10.66
N ASP A 149 -8.36 -42.00 -10.46
CA ASP A 149 -8.24 -43.40 -10.89
C ASP A 149 -8.92 -44.35 -9.90
N GLU A 150 -8.90 -45.64 -10.21
CA GLU A 150 -9.49 -46.69 -9.36
C GLU A 150 -8.85 -46.77 -7.97
N LYS A 151 -7.64 -46.24 -7.79
CA LYS A 151 -6.91 -46.16 -6.53
C LYS A 151 -7.13 -44.82 -5.82
N GLY A 152 -8.01 -43.95 -6.34
CA GLY A 152 -8.31 -42.63 -5.76
C GLY A 152 -7.28 -41.54 -6.08
N LYS A 153 -6.24 -41.82 -6.87
CA LYS A 153 -5.22 -40.85 -7.25
C LYS A 153 -5.76 -39.90 -8.31
N LEU A 154 -5.37 -38.63 -8.24
CA LEU A 154 -5.76 -37.61 -9.22
C LEU A 154 -5.21 -37.96 -10.61
N LYS A 155 -6.08 -37.91 -11.61
CA LYS A 155 -5.75 -38.09 -13.04
C LYS A 155 -5.46 -36.75 -13.73
N ASN A 156 -6.15 -35.68 -13.31
CA ASN A 156 -6.01 -34.36 -13.90
C ASN A 156 -5.18 -33.43 -13.02
N THR A 157 -4.54 -32.46 -13.64
CA THR A 157 -3.85 -31.37 -12.93
C THR A 157 -4.89 -30.41 -12.38
N LEU A 158 -4.79 -30.10 -11.10
CA LEU A 158 -5.62 -29.06 -10.46
C LEU A 158 -5.13 -27.68 -10.86
N ALA A 159 -6.06 -26.71 -10.88
CA ALA A 159 -5.70 -25.32 -11.06
C ALA A 159 -4.75 -24.86 -9.92
N PRO A 160 -3.73 -24.04 -10.20
CA PRO A 160 -2.83 -23.56 -9.17
C PRO A 160 -3.56 -22.68 -8.15
N GLN A 161 -3.19 -22.84 -6.89
CA GLN A 161 -3.78 -22.12 -5.77
C GLN A 161 -2.69 -21.61 -4.83
N LEU A 162 -3.02 -20.57 -4.07
CA LEU A 162 -2.22 -20.11 -2.94
C LEU A 162 -2.79 -20.71 -1.66
N GLU A 163 -1.95 -21.37 -0.89
CA GLU A 163 -2.29 -21.87 0.45
C GLU A 163 -1.78 -20.89 1.48
N LEU A 164 -2.68 -20.38 2.33
CA LEU A 164 -2.36 -19.51 3.45
C LEU A 164 -2.64 -20.24 4.75
N SER A 165 -1.72 -20.17 5.71
CA SER A 165 -1.90 -20.72 7.06
C SER A 165 -3.02 -20.00 7.83
N VAL A 166 -3.20 -18.70 7.56
CA VAL A 166 -4.27 -17.85 8.10
C VAL A 166 -4.78 -16.94 6.99
N PRO A 167 -6.05 -16.48 7.03
CA PRO A 167 -6.65 -15.67 5.96
C PRO A 167 -6.17 -14.21 5.97
N VAL A 168 -4.86 -14.00 6.06
CA VAL A 168 -4.21 -12.70 6.10
C VAL A 168 -2.96 -12.74 5.23
N MET A 169 -2.67 -11.67 4.51
CA MET A 169 -1.42 -11.49 3.78
C MET A 169 -1.05 -10.01 3.70
N PHE A 170 0.22 -9.73 3.41
CA PHE A 170 0.69 -8.36 3.26
C PHE A 170 0.29 -7.79 1.90
N SER A 171 -0.29 -6.60 1.92
CA SER A 171 -0.66 -5.86 0.71
C SER A 171 0.57 -5.38 -0.06
N ALA A 172 0.35 -4.99 -1.31
CA ALA A 172 1.41 -4.55 -2.21
C ALA A 172 2.13 -3.29 -1.74
N MET A 173 3.44 -3.40 -1.56
CA MET A 173 4.32 -2.29 -1.20
C MET A 173 5.59 -2.35 -2.06
N SER A 174 5.79 -1.33 -2.90
CA SER A 174 6.87 -1.33 -3.90
C SER A 174 8.23 -1.04 -3.29
N TYR A 175 9.26 -1.76 -3.74
CA TYR A 175 10.65 -1.43 -3.45
C TYR A 175 10.99 -0.03 -3.98
N GLY A 176 11.57 0.79 -3.10
CA GLY A 176 11.81 2.21 -3.35
C GLY A 176 10.71 3.13 -2.80
N SER A 177 9.48 2.63 -2.59
CA SER A 177 8.49 3.30 -1.74
C SER A 177 8.72 2.96 -0.27
N ILE A 178 9.04 1.70 0.01
CA ILE A 178 9.55 1.26 1.32
C ILE A 178 11.03 0.89 1.21
N SER A 179 11.74 0.88 2.34
CA SER A 179 13.16 0.56 2.41
C SER A 179 13.44 -0.93 2.19
N TYR A 180 14.71 -1.25 1.91
CA TYR A 180 15.20 -2.62 1.83
C TYR A 180 14.86 -3.43 3.09
N ASN A 181 15.17 -2.90 4.28
CA ASN A 181 14.94 -3.59 5.54
C ASN A 181 13.44 -3.84 5.81
N ALA A 182 12.57 -2.88 5.47
CA ALA A 182 11.13 -3.06 5.59
C ALA A 182 10.63 -4.17 4.66
N HIS A 183 11.11 -4.18 3.41
CA HIS A 183 10.74 -5.21 2.43
C HIS A 183 11.22 -6.60 2.84
N GLU A 184 12.48 -6.72 3.31
CA GLU A 184 13.03 -7.97 3.82
C GLU A 184 12.25 -8.48 5.04
N SER A 185 11.89 -7.59 5.97
CA SER A 185 11.11 -7.97 7.15
C SER A 185 9.75 -8.57 6.78
N LEU A 186 9.07 -7.99 5.78
CA LEU A 186 7.79 -8.52 5.28
C LEU A 186 7.97 -9.88 4.59
N ALA A 187 9.02 -10.03 3.79
CA ALA A 187 9.32 -11.27 3.09
C ALA A 187 9.62 -12.43 4.07
N ARG A 188 10.44 -12.16 5.07
CA ARG A 188 10.76 -13.12 6.14
C ARG A 188 9.55 -13.49 6.97
N ALA A 189 8.75 -12.50 7.37
CA ALA A 189 7.53 -12.75 8.14
C ALA A 189 6.52 -13.58 7.32
N ALA A 190 6.39 -13.32 6.02
CA ALA A 190 5.51 -14.10 5.16
C ALA A 190 5.95 -15.56 5.04
N GLU A 191 7.25 -15.81 4.90
CA GLU A 191 7.80 -17.17 4.87
C GLU A 191 7.61 -17.90 6.20
N GLU A 192 7.93 -17.25 7.32
CA GLU A 192 7.81 -17.84 8.66
C GLU A 192 6.36 -18.17 9.04
N LEU A 193 5.43 -17.31 8.65
CA LEU A 193 4.01 -17.48 8.96
C LEU A 193 3.27 -18.35 7.93
N GLY A 194 3.88 -18.73 6.82
CA GLY A 194 3.20 -19.48 5.75
C GLY A 194 2.08 -18.68 5.07
N ILE A 195 2.32 -17.38 4.87
CA ILE A 195 1.44 -16.45 4.15
C ILE A 195 2.20 -15.80 2.99
N TYR A 196 1.62 -14.77 2.37
CA TYR A 196 2.25 -14.10 1.24
C TYR A 196 2.46 -12.62 1.51
N TYR A 197 3.51 -12.06 0.90
CA TYR A 197 3.67 -10.62 0.74
C TYR A 197 3.68 -10.27 -0.74
N ASN A 198 3.24 -9.06 -1.05
CA ASN A 198 3.19 -8.56 -2.41
C ASN A 198 4.25 -7.46 -2.59
N THR A 199 5.12 -7.64 -3.59
CA THR A 199 6.24 -6.72 -3.84
C THR A 199 5.82 -5.40 -4.46
N GLY A 200 4.56 -5.24 -4.85
CA GLY A 200 4.12 -4.07 -5.59
C GLY A 200 4.71 -3.98 -7.00
N GLU A 201 4.59 -2.83 -7.62
CA GLU A 201 4.95 -2.60 -9.03
C GLU A 201 6.43 -2.25 -9.27
N GLY A 202 7.25 -2.31 -8.24
CA GLY A 202 8.66 -1.89 -8.29
C GLY A 202 9.67 -2.96 -8.73
N GLY A 203 9.23 -4.09 -9.22
CA GLY A 203 10.10 -5.24 -9.47
C GLY A 203 10.40 -6.03 -8.19
N LEU A 204 11.33 -6.95 -8.26
CA LEU A 204 11.80 -7.75 -7.13
C LEU A 204 13.31 -7.59 -6.98
N HIS A 205 13.77 -7.12 -5.81
CA HIS A 205 15.19 -7.01 -5.53
C HIS A 205 15.84 -8.40 -5.53
N LYS A 206 17.05 -8.51 -6.11
CA LYS A 206 17.76 -9.79 -6.29
C LYS A 206 17.89 -10.63 -5.01
N ASP A 207 18.09 -10.00 -3.86
CA ASP A 207 18.26 -10.69 -2.57
C ASP A 207 16.95 -11.31 -2.06
N PHE A 208 15.80 -10.94 -2.62
CA PHE A 208 14.49 -11.44 -2.21
C PHE A 208 13.96 -12.59 -3.09
N TYR A 209 14.69 -12.97 -4.14
CA TYR A 209 14.34 -14.15 -4.94
C TYR A 209 14.29 -15.45 -4.11
N LYS A 210 15.07 -15.51 -3.03
CA LYS A 210 15.04 -16.63 -2.08
C LYS A 210 13.67 -16.82 -1.41
N TYR A 211 12.87 -15.75 -1.30
CA TYR A 211 11.51 -15.76 -0.74
C TYR A 211 10.42 -15.95 -1.79
N GLY A 212 10.76 -16.30 -3.01
CA GLY A 212 9.81 -16.36 -4.14
C GLY A 212 8.58 -17.22 -3.89
N LYS A 213 8.71 -18.29 -3.11
CA LYS A 213 7.59 -19.18 -2.74
C LYS A 213 6.48 -18.47 -1.95
N ASN A 214 6.82 -17.39 -1.24
CA ASN A 214 5.89 -16.59 -0.45
C ASN A 214 5.70 -15.18 -1.01
N THR A 215 6.08 -14.97 -2.27
CA THR A 215 6.06 -13.67 -2.94
C THR A 215 5.00 -13.62 -4.01
N ILE A 216 4.18 -12.58 -4.00
CA ILE A 216 3.32 -12.17 -5.11
C ILE A 216 3.99 -11.01 -5.81
N VAL A 217 4.11 -11.05 -7.13
CA VAL A 217 4.71 -10.00 -7.94
C VAL A 217 3.68 -9.30 -8.79
N GLN A 218 3.86 -8.00 -9.05
CA GLN A 218 2.90 -7.22 -9.83
C GLN A 218 3.36 -7.01 -11.27
N VAL A 219 2.38 -7.01 -12.16
CA VAL A 219 2.43 -6.49 -13.52
C VAL A 219 1.50 -5.29 -13.58
N ALA A 220 2.06 -4.09 -13.42
CA ALA A 220 1.34 -2.83 -13.48
C ALA A 220 1.51 -2.16 -14.85
N SER A 221 0.88 -1.01 -15.05
CA SER A 221 0.95 -0.27 -16.33
C SER A 221 2.37 0.15 -16.71
N GLY A 222 3.25 0.41 -15.75
CA GLY A 222 4.66 0.78 -15.98
C GLY A 222 5.59 -0.38 -16.32
N ARG A 223 5.17 -1.62 -16.10
CA ARG A 223 5.96 -2.84 -16.38
C ARG A 223 7.36 -2.85 -15.77
N PHE A 224 7.59 -2.16 -14.66
CA PHE A 224 8.90 -2.05 -14.02
C PHE A 224 9.41 -3.41 -13.55
N GLY A 225 10.61 -3.78 -14.00
CA GLY A 225 11.29 -5.00 -13.60
C GLY A 225 10.54 -6.30 -13.98
N VAL A 226 9.64 -6.25 -14.96
CA VAL A 226 8.90 -7.44 -15.42
C VAL A 226 9.70 -8.18 -16.48
N PHE A 227 10.18 -9.37 -16.13
CA PHE A 227 10.86 -10.28 -17.04
C PHE A 227 10.64 -11.74 -16.61
N ARG A 228 11.16 -12.69 -17.38
CA ARG A 228 10.84 -14.10 -17.21
C ARG A 228 11.12 -14.63 -15.78
N ASP A 229 12.35 -14.44 -15.30
CA ASP A 229 12.75 -15.01 -14.00
C ASP A 229 11.96 -14.39 -12.83
N TYR A 230 11.58 -13.09 -12.95
CA TYR A 230 10.69 -12.42 -12.02
C TYR A 230 9.33 -13.11 -11.93
N LEU A 231 8.74 -13.47 -13.08
CA LEU A 231 7.46 -14.15 -13.13
C LEU A 231 7.56 -15.61 -12.64
N GLU A 232 8.63 -16.32 -13.03
CA GLU A 232 8.82 -17.73 -12.66
C GLU A 232 9.12 -17.92 -11.17
N THR A 233 9.80 -16.96 -10.54
CA THR A 233 10.16 -17.04 -9.12
C THR A 233 8.95 -16.91 -8.19
N ALA A 234 7.99 -16.09 -8.56
CA ALA A 234 6.85 -15.76 -7.71
C ALA A 234 5.89 -16.92 -7.48
N ALA A 235 5.18 -16.90 -6.35
CA ALA A 235 4.07 -17.81 -6.06
C ALA A 235 2.83 -17.49 -6.91
N ALA A 236 2.57 -16.20 -7.15
CA ALA A 236 1.48 -15.71 -7.97
C ALA A 236 1.86 -14.40 -8.66
N ILE A 237 1.12 -14.05 -9.71
CA ILE A 237 1.29 -12.81 -10.46
C ILE A 237 0.02 -11.98 -10.33
N GLU A 238 0.16 -10.71 -9.95
CA GLU A 238 -0.96 -9.79 -9.83
C GLU A 238 -0.91 -8.73 -10.93
N ILE A 239 -1.93 -8.68 -11.76
CA ILE A 239 -2.16 -7.58 -12.71
C ILE A 239 -2.79 -6.43 -11.91
N LYS A 240 -2.08 -5.32 -11.80
CA LYS A 240 -2.56 -4.13 -11.11
C LYS A 240 -3.27 -3.21 -12.08
N MET A 241 -4.61 -3.27 -12.11
CA MET A 241 -5.42 -2.30 -12.88
C MET A 241 -5.52 -0.95 -12.20
N GLY A 242 -5.40 -0.92 -10.87
CA GLY A 242 -5.42 0.28 -10.06
C GLY A 242 -5.17 -0.03 -8.59
N GLN A 243 -5.26 0.99 -7.76
CA GLN A 243 -5.19 0.85 -6.30
C GLN A 243 -6.22 1.77 -5.62
N GLY A 244 -6.71 1.33 -4.46
CA GLY A 244 -7.79 2.00 -3.75
C GLY A 244 -7.43 3.38 -3.20
N ALA A 245 -6.17 3.60 -2.81
CA ALA A 245 -5.73 4.89 -2.29
C ALA A 245 -5.76 6.02 -3.32
N LYS A 246 -5.60 5.71 -4.60
CA LYS A 246 -5.66 6.68 -5.71
C LYS A 246 -6.22 6.03 -6.98
N PRO A 247 -7.53 5.79 -7.03
CA PRO A 247 -8.18 5.20 -8.21
C PRO A 247 -7.98 6.05 -9.45
N GLY A 248 -7.70 5.38 -10.59
CA GLY A 248 -7.53 6.06 -11.88
C GLY A 248 -6.22 6.82 -12.07
N ILE A 249 -5.26 6.68 -11.16
CA ILE A 249 -3.93 7.28 -11.26
C ILE A 249 -2.89 6.16 -11.21
N GLY A 250 -1.87 6.26 -12.06
CA GLY A 250 -0.72 5.35 -12.04
C GLY A 250 0.25 5.63 -10.89
N GLY A 251 1.27 4.78 -10.75
CA GLY A 251 2.34 4.97 -9.77
C GLY A 251 3.33 6.05 -10.21
N HIS A 252 3.88 6.77 -9.24
CA HIS A 252 4.96 7.73 -9.46
C HIS A 252 5.99 7.60 -8.35
N LEU A 253 7.25 7.38 -8.73
CA LEU A 253 8.38 7.45 -7.83
C LEU A 253 9.36 8.50 -8.38
N PRO A 254 9.59 9.62 -7.65
CA PRO A 254 10.47 10.68 -8.11
C PRO A 254 11.90 10.19 -8.32
N GLY A 255 12.59 10.74 -9.33
CA GLY A 255 13.97 10.39 -9.68
C GLY A 255 14.94 10.48 -8.52
N ALA A 256 14.74 11.42 -7.60
CA ALA A 256 15.55 11.53 -6.38
C ALA A 256 15.50 10.28 -5.48
N LYS A 257 14.45 9.45 -5.58
CA LYS A 257 14.32 8.15 -4.88
C LYS A 257 14.82 6.97 -5.71
N ILE A 258 15.20 7.18 -6.98
CA ILE A 258 15.72 6.13 -7.84
C ILE A 258 17.23 6.01 -7.59
N SER A 259 17.58 5.32 -6.50
CA SER A 259 18.94 4.90 -6.19
C SER A 259 19.44 3.86 -7.19
N GLU A 260 20.71 3.46 -7.08
CA GLU A 260 21.29 2.39 -7.93
C GLU A 260 20.50 1.08 -7.80
N ASP A 261 20.20 0.64 -6.57
CA ASP A 261 19.45 -0.59 -6.33
C ASP A 261 18.02 -0.53 -6.88
N VAL A 262 17.34 0.61 -6.71
CA VAL A 262 15.99 0.82 -7.25
C VAL A 262 16.02 0.84 -8.77
N SER A 263 17.03 1.48 -9.38
CA SER A 263 17.26 1.53 -10.82
C SER A 263 17.40 0.10 -11.40
N GLN A 264 18.26 -0.70 -10.81
CA GLN A 264 18.47 -2.08 -11.23
C GLN A 264 17.21 -2.94 -11.06
N THR A 265 16.52 -2.80 -9.91
CA THR A 265 15.31 -3.58 -9.62
C THR A 265 14.15 -3.24 -10.55
N ARG A 266 13.98 -1.96 -10.88
CA ARG A 266 12.92 -1.47 -11.78
C ARG A 266 13.29 -1.52 -13.25
N MET A 267 14.55 -1.76 -13.58
CA MET A 267 15.11 -1.71 -14.95
C MET A 267 14.89 -0.36 -15.63
N ILE A 268 15.15 0.72 -14.92
CA ILE A 268 15.06 2.10 -15.41
C ILE A 268 16.34 2.87 -15.06
N PRO A 269 16.69 3.94 -15.78
CA PRO A 269 17.88 4.73 -15.48
C PRO A 269 17.81 5.37 -14.09
N ARG A 270 18.96 5.44 -13.41
CA ARG A 270 19.09 6.13 -12.13
C ARG A 270 18.75 7.61 -12.26
N GLY A 271 18.06 8.15 -11.26
CA GLY A 271 17.73 9.57 -11.17
C GLY A 271 16.59 10.03 -12.10
N VAL A 272 15.99 9.11 -12.86
CA VAL A 272 14.85 9.40 -13.73
C VAL A 272 13.55 9.04 -13.00
N ASP A 273 12.52 9.87 -13.17
CA ASP A 273 11.20 9.60 -12.60
C ASP A 273 10.61 8.30 -13.14
N ALA A 274 10.18 7.42 -12.23
CA ALA A 274 9.47 6.21 -12.58
C ALA A 274 7.95 6.51 -12.59
N ILE A 275 7.40 6.68 -13.78
CA ILE A 275 5.98 6.99 -13.99
C ILE A 275 5.28 5.79 -14.58
N SER A 276 4.28 5.28 -13.87
CA SER A 276 3.30 4.32 -14.39
C SER A 276 2.15 5.08 -15.03
N PRO A 277 1.81 4.84 -16.30
CA PRO A 277 0.61 5.42 -16.91
C PRO A 277 -0.65 5.05 -16.12
N ALA A 278 -1.67 5.92 -16.12
CA ALA A 278 -2.94 5.62 -15.46
C ALA A 278 -3.60 4.35 -16.03
N PRO A 279 -3.83 4.22 -17.36
CA PRO A 279 -4.29 2.97 -17.96
C PRO A 279 -3.10 2.10 -18.37
N HIS A 280 -3.32 0.79 -18.44
CA HIS A 280 -2.44 -0.07 -19.23
C HIS A 280 -2.61 0.26 -20.71
N HIS A 281 -1.51 0.43 -21.45
CA HIS A 281 -1.56 0.79 -22.88
C HIS A 281 -2.07 -0.34 -23.76
N ASP A 282 -2.11 -1.55 -23.23
CA ASP A 282 -2.53 -2.77 -23.91
C ASP A 282 -3.87 -3.33 -23.41
N ILE A 283 -4.58 -2.62 -22.50
CA ILE A 283 -5.85 -3.08 -21.93
C ILE A 283 -6.88 -1.97 -22.01
N TYR A 284 -7.85 -2.13 -22.93
CA TYR A 284 -8.98 -1.21 -23.12
C TYR A 284 -10.33 -1.92 -23.02
N SER A 285 -10.32 -3.25 -22.84
CA SER A 285 -11.51 -4.08 -22.73
C SER A 285 -11.26 -5.28 -21.83
N ILE A 286 -12.31 -6.03 -21.50
CA ILE A 286 -12.21 -7.31 -20.80
C ILE A 286 -11.47 -8.36 -21.66
N GLU A 287 -11.62 -8.29 -22.97
CA GLU A 287 -10.94 -9.14 -23.94
C GLU A 287 -9.43 -8.89 -23.92
N ASP A 288 -9.00 -7.65 -23.87
CA ASP A 288 -7.57 -7.29 -23.74
C ASP A 288 -6.99 -7.79 -22.42
N LEU A 289 -7.73 -7.60 -21.32
CA LEU A 289 -7.35 -8.14 -20.02
C LEU A 289 -7.21 -9.66 -20.10
N ARG A 290 -8.12 -10.34 -20.78
CA ARG A 290 -8.05 -11.79 -20.99
C ARG A 290 -6.80 -12.19 -21.73
N GLN A 291 -6.39 -11.45 -22.75
CA GLN A 291 -5.13 -11.72 -23.48
C GLN A 291 -3.93 -11.63 -22.55
N LEU A 292 -3.83 -10.58 -21.70
CA LEU A 292 -2.74 -10.47 -20.74
C LEU A 292 -2.75 -11.61 -19.71
N VAL A 293 -3.93 -11.97 -19.18
CA VAL A 293 -4.08 -13.11 -18.25
C VAL A 293 -3.54 -14.40 -18.89
N TYR A 294 -3.93 -14.69 -20.13
CA TYR A 294 -3.44 -15.89 -20.84
C TYR A 294 -1.96 -15.80 -21.14
N SER A 295 -1.44 -14.67 -21.57
CA SER A 295 0.00 -14.48 -21.82
C SER A 295 0.84 -14.77 -20.58
N LEU A 296 0.38 -14.32 -19.40
CA LEU A 296 1.07 -14.60 -18.14
C LEU A 296 0.94 -16.07 -17.73
N LYS A 297 -0.19 -16.72 -18.00
CA LYS A 297 -0.37 -18.15 -17.78
C LYS A 297 0.57 -18.97 -18.68
N GLU A 298 0.66 -18.62 -19.96
CA GLU A 298 1.59 -19.26 -20.90
C GLU A 298 3.05 -19.06 -20.44
N ALA A 299 3.43 -17.83 -20.10
CA ALA A 299 4.79 -17.51 -19.64
C ALA A 299 5.21 -18.32 -18.41
N THR A 300 4.27 -18.77 -17.59
CA THR A 300 4.50 -19.57 -16.37
C THR A 300 4.07 -21.03 -16.52
N ALA A 301 3.82 -21.48 -17.75
CA ALA A 301 3.35 -22.84 -18.07
C ALA A 301 2.13 -23.25 -17.20
N TYR A 302 1.21 -22.32 -16.95
CA TYR A 302 -0.01 -22.49 -16.15
C TYR A 302 0.24 -22.92 -14.69
N LYS A 303 1.44 -22.73 -14.16
CA LYS A 303 1.80 -23.16 -12.81
C LYS A 303 1.50 -22.10 -11.73
N LYS A 304 1.20 -20.88 -12.13
CA LYS A 304 0.97 -19.75 -11.22
C LYS A 304 -0.46 -19.24 -11.35
N PRO A 305 -1.16 -18.95 -10.22
CA PRO A 305 -2.43 -18.25 -10.29
C PRO A 305 -2.21 -16.79 -10.70
N ILE A 306 -3.14 -16.28 -11.49
CA ILE A 306 -3.14 -14.88 -11.93
C ILE A 306 -4.21 -14.13 -11.13
N ILE A 307 -3.78 -13.10 -10.43
CA ILE A 307 -4.60 -12.19 -9.64
C ILE A 307 -4.87 -10.94 -10.47
N VAL A 308 -6.05 -10.36 -10.39
CA VAL A 308 -6.34 -9.04 -10.94
C VAL A 308 -6.80 -8.13 -9.82
N LYS A 309 -6.07 -7.04 -9.59
CA LYS A 309 -6.37 -6.05 -8.56
C LYS A 309 -7.02 -4.81 -9.15
N VAL A 310 -8.15 -4.40 -8.54
CA VAL A 310 -8.89 -3.18 -8.84
C VAL A 310 -9.19 -2.39 -7.59
N ALA A 311 -9.36 -1.08 -7.74
CA ALA A 311 -9.81 -0.23 -6.66
C ALA A 311 -11.28 -0.51 -6.29
N ALA A 312 -11.62 -0.37 -5.01
CA ALA A 312 -12.98 -0.46 -4.50
C ALA A 312 -13.76 0.82 -4.86
N VAL A 313 -14.09 0.97 -6.13
CA VAL A 313 -14.82 2.11 -6.70
C VAL A 313 -16.30 1.79 -6.93
N HIS A 314 -17.06 2.79 -7.35
CA HIS A 314 -18.45 2.60 -7.77
C HIS A 314 -18.57 1.50 -8.83
N ASN A 315 -19.60 0.66 -8.73
CA ASN A 315 -19.83 -0.49 -9.62
C ASN A 315 -18.74 -1.57 -9.63
N VAL A 316 -17.92 -1.68 -8.58
CA VAL A 316 -16.86 -2.69 -8.50
C VAL A 316 -17.38 -4.13 -8.72
N ALA A 317 -18.62 -4.41 -8.38
CA ALA A 317 -19.24 -5.71 -8.62
C ALA A 317 -19.33 -6.06 -10.12
N ALA A 318 -19.72 -5.09 -10.97
CA ALA A 318 -19.74 -5.27 -12.41
C ALA A 318 -18.32 -5.45 -12.98
N ILE A 319 -17.37 -4.66 -12.50
CA ILE A 319 -15.95 -4.76 -12.87
C ILE A 319 -15.41 -6.16 -12.50
N ALA A 320 -15.65 -6.61 -11.27
CA ALA A 320 -15.23 -7.93 -10.80
C ALA A 320 -15.84 -9.08 -11.61
N SER A 321 -17.11 -8.94 -12.02
CA SER A 321 -17.77 -9.92 -12.90
C SER A 321 -17.10 -10.02 -14.29
N GLY A 322 -16.66 -8.88 -14.85
CA GLY A 322 -15.87 -8.83 -16.06
C GLY A 322 -14.50 -9.48 -15.88
N ILE A 323 -13.81 -9.19 -14.79
CA ILE A 323 -12.52 -9.80 -14.46
C ILE A 323 -12.64 -11.33 -14.33
N ALA A 324 -13.67 -11.82 -13.67
CA ALA A 324 -13.91 -13.27 -13.57
C ALA A 324 -14.01 -13.93 -14.96
N ARG A 325 -14.62 -13.24 -15.93
CA ARG A 325 -14.72 -13.71 -17.32
C ARG A 325 -13.40 -13.63 -18.10
N SER A 326 -12.47 -12.77 -17.67
CA SER A 326 -11.14 -12.71 -18.31
C SER A 326 -10.28 -13.97 -18.06
N GLY A 327 -10.69 -14.82 -17.15
CA GLY A 327 -9.95 -16.05 -16.80
C GLY A 327 -8.96 -15.88 -15.66
N ALA A 328 -9.01 -14.76 -14.94
CA ALA A 328 -8.28 -14.57 -13.69
C ALA A 328 -8.65 -15.65 -12.67
N ASP A 329 -7.70 -16.02 -11.83
CA ASP A 329 -7.89 -17.05 -10.81
C ASP A 329 -8.30 -16.45 -9.47
N ILE A 330 -7.88 -15.21 -9.20
CA ILE A 330 -8.15 -14.45 -7.96
C ILE A 330 -8.48 -13.01 -8.33
N ILE A 331 -9.42 -12.40 -7.61
CA ILE A 331 -9.75 -10.97 -7.73
C ILE A 331 -9.41 -10.29 -6.42
N ALA A 332 -8.58 -9.26 -6.47
CA ALA A 332 -8.25 -8.41 -5.33
C ALA A 332 -9.01 -7.08 -5.43
N ILE A 333 -9.81 -6.76 -4.44
CA ILE A 333 -10.52 -5.49 -4.32
C ILE A 333 -9.78 -4.65 -3.28
N ASP A 334 -9.19 -3.55 -3.73
CA ASP A 334 -8.29 -2.72 -2.96
C ASP A 334 -9.02 -1.50 -2.39
N GLY A 335 -9.09 -1.41 -1.06
CA GLY A 335 -9.72 -0.31 -0.35
C GLY A 335 -8.83 0.95 -0.31
N TYR A 336 -9.42 2.09 0.05
CA TYR A 336 -8.76 3.40 0.01
C TYR A 336 -7.65 3.59 1.07
N ARG A 337 -7.56 2.73 2.05
CA ARG A 337 -6.59 2.86 3.16
C ARG A 337 -5.23 2.24 2.87
N GLY A 338 -4.88 2.05 1.62
CA GLY A 338 -3.62 1.44 1.22
C GLY A 338 -2.38 2.31 1.40
N GLY A 339 -2.51 3.58 1.64
CA GLY A 339 -1.42 4.54 1.62
C GLY A 339 -0.85 4.76 0.20
N THR A 340 -0.08 5.80 0.03
CA THR A 340 0.54 6.09 -1.27
C THR A 340 1.74 7.01 -1.11
#